data_1f224333913e2921341dcb1021118848
#
_entry.id   1f224333913e2921341dcb1021118848
#
_cell.length_a   1.000
_cell.length_b   1.000
_cell.length_c   1.000
_cell.angle_alpha   90.00
_cell.angle_beta   90.00
_cell.angle_gamma   90.00
#
_symmetry.space_group_name_H-M   'P 1'
#
loop_
_entity.id
_entity.type
_entity.pdbx_description
1 polymer ?
#
loop_
_entity_poly.entity_id
_entity_poly.type
_entity_poly.pdbx_seq_one_letter_code
_entity_poly.pdbx_strand_id
1 'polypeptide(L)'
;DLTHAFDRHTIYWPTDTGGFKKTTVWEGQTEGGYYYSAYAYASAEHGGTHLDAPIHFAADRPTADKVPLARLFGPAALIDLQPSAASDPDALLSEADISAFESAHGPIAADSIVLVRTGWSARWPQRKAYLGDDTPGDASKLHFPGVSAEAARVLVARKVAAVGIDTASIDHGPSKDFMAHRVLLDAEIPVFENLTALDKLPARGAWVVALPMKIGGGSGGPLRAMAILPRKR
;
A
#
# COMPACT_ATOMS: atom_id res chain seq x y z
N ASP A 1 1.64 -11.65 7.65
CA ASP A 1 0.86 -11.28 6.48
C ASP A 1 0.40 -9.83 6.64
N LEU A 2 0.67 -9.01 5.64
CA LEU A 2 0.36 -7.58 5.61
C LEU A 2 -0.71 -7.26 4.55
N THR A 3 -1.48 -8.26 4.11
CA THR A 3 -2.39 -8.17 2.96
C THR A 3 -3.84 -8.40 3.40
N HIS A 4 -4.75 -7.52 3.00
CA HIS A 4 -6.18 -7.78 3.06
C HIS A 4 -6.61 -8.82 2.02
N ALA A 5 -7.59 -9.64 2.34
CA ALA A 5 -8.15 -10.58 1.37
C ALA A 5 -8.87 -9.82 0.24
N PHE A 6 -8.74 -10.34 -0.99
CA PHE A 6 -9.49 -9.83 -2.14
C PHE A 6 -10.82 -10.58 -2.23
N ASP A 7 -11.89 -9.86 -2.01
CA ASP A 7 -13.27 -10.34 -2.09
C ASP A 7 -14.25 -9.21 -2.45
N ARG A 8 -15.55 -9.47 -2.33
CA ARG A 8 -16.60 -8.47 -2.60
C ARG A 8 -16.53 -7.21 -1.72
N HIS A 9 -15.80 -7.23 -0.63
CA HIS A 9 -15.64 -6.12 0.31
C HIS A 9 -14.34 -5.36 0.10
N THR A 10 -13.53 -5.78 -0.86
CA THR A 10 -12.29 -5.08 -1.22
C THR A 10 -12.59 -3.64 -1.58
N ILE A 11 -11.87 -2.72 -0.95
CA ILE A 11 -12.04 -1.28 -1.15
C ILE A 11 -11.20 -0.85 -2.35
N TYR A 12 -11.84 -0.15 -3.26
CA TYR A 12 -11.26 0.51 -4.44
C TYR A 12 -11.48 2.00 -4.35
N TRP A 13 -10.74 2.76 -5.11
CA TRP A 13 -10.95 4.20 -5.24
C TRP A 13 -12.40 4.51 -5.64
N PRO A 14 -13.01 5.60 -5.14
CA PRO A 14 -14.45 5.85 -5.38
C PRO A 14 -14.87 5.93 -6.84
N THR A 15 -13.98 6.36 -7.73
CA THR A 15 -14.28 6.43 -9.17
C THR A 15 -14.18 5.07 -9.88
N ASP A 16 -13.59 4.06 -9.23
CA ASP A 16 -13.63 2.69 -9.71
C ASP A 16 -14.88 1.98 -9.15
N THR A 17 -15.85 1.80 -9.99
CA THR A 17 -17.11 1.12 -9.67
C THR A 17 -17.09 -0.38 -9.99
N GLY A 18 -15.98 -0.89 -10.54
CA GLY A 18 -15.83 -2.30 -10.95
C GLY A 18 -15.73 -3.26 -9.78
N GLY A 19 -14.96 -2.90 -8.75
CA GLY A 19 -14.68 -3.72 -7.59
C GLY A 19 -13.95 -5.03 -7.95
N PHE A 20 -13.82 -5.94 -6.98
CA PHE A 20 -13.31 -7.29 -7.20
C PHE A 20 -14.44 -8.24 -7.57
N LYS A 21 -14.41 -8.79 -8.77
CA LYS A 21 -15.40 -9.74 -9.28
C LYS A 21 -14.78 -11.11 -9.40
N LYS A 22 -15.29 -12.06 -8.61
CA LYS A 22 -14.95 -13.48 -8.71
C LYS A 22 -16.10 -14.24 -9.35
N THR A 23 -15.82 -15.00 -10.39
CA THR A 23 -16.83 -15.80 -11.13
C THR A 23 -16.45 -17.28 -11.06
N THR A 24 -17.39 -18.13 -10.73
CA THR A 24 -17.22 -19.58 -10.78
C THR A 24 -17.18 -20.02 -12.24
N VAL A 25 -16.10 -20.65 -12.65
CA VAL A 25 -15.96 -21.32 -13.95
C VAL A 25 -16.46 -22.76 -13.82
N TRP A 26 -16.05 -23.42 -12.74
CA TRP A 26 -16.48 -24.78 -12.39
C TRP A 26 -16.33 -24.99 -10.88
N GLU A 27 -17.25 -25.75 -10.28
CA GLU A 27 -17.13 -26.20 -8.89
C GLU A 27 -17.99 -27.45 -8.69
N GLY A 28 -17.39 -28.57 -8.26
CA GLY A 28 -18.11 -29.80 -7.94
C GLY A 28 -17.31 -31.08 -8.16
N GLN A 29 -18.03 -32.22 -8.03
CA GLN A 29 -17.49 -33.52 -8.37
C GLN A 29 -17.51 -33.73 -9.88
N THR A 30 -16.37 -34.17 -10.43
CA THR A 30 -16.26 -34.51 -11.84
C THR A 30 -16.81 -35.92 -12.10
N GLU A 31 -17.04 -36.24 -13.37
CA GLU A 31 -17.38 -37.60 -13.81
C GLU A 31 -16.27 -38.61 -13.47
N GLY A 32 -15.04 -38.17 -13.37
CA GLY A 32 -13.87 -38.97 -12.96
C GLY A 32 -13.78 -39.24 -11.45
N GLY A 33 -14.75 -38.78 -10.63
CA GLY A 33 -14.85 -39.10 -9.21
C GLY A 33 -13.95 -38.24 -8.31
N TYR A 34 -13.39 -37.11 -8.80
CA TYR A 34 -12.60 -36.15 -8.00
C TYR A 34 -13.26 -34.78 -7.98
N TYR A 35 -13.02 -34.04 -6.91
CA TYR A 35 -13.47 -32.63 -6.78
C TYR A 35 -12.55 -31.71 -7.59
N TYR A 36 -13.15 -30.76 -8.31
CA TYR A 36 -12.47 -29.70 -9.02
C TYR A 36 -13.14 -28.36 -8.78
N SER A 37 -12.35 -27.30 -8.64
CA SER A 37 -12.86 -25.95 -8.62
C SER A 37 -11.97 -25.01 -9.42
N ALA A 38 -12.57 -24.15 -10.23
CA ALA A 38 -11.91 -23.13 -11.00
C ALA A 38 -12.72 -21.84 -11.00
N TYR A 39 -12.04 -20.73 -10.84
CA TYR A 39 -12.65 -19.41 -10.81
C TYR A 39 -11.89 -18.47 -11.73
N ALA A 40 -12.59 -17.48 -12.26
CA ALA A 40 -12.03 -16.31 -12.90
C ALA A 40 -12.21 -15.09 -11.99
N TYR A 41 -11.39 -14.07 -12.14
CA TYR A 41 -11.63 -12.78 -11.49
C TYR A 41 -11.35 -11.63 -12.45
N ALA A 42 -11.98 -10.48 -12.17
CA ALA A 42 -11.71 -9.19 -12.80
C ALA A 42 -11.59 -8.14 -11.70
N SER A 43 -10.64 -7.24 -11.85
CA SER A 43 -10.32 -6.20 -10.87
C SER A 43 -9.58 -5.06 -11.57
N ALA A 44 -9.68 -3.83 -11.04
CA ALA A 44 -8.71 -2.79 -11.35
C ALA A 44 -7.34 -3.14 -10.75
N GLU A 45 -6.29 -2.54 -11.27
CA GLU A 45 -4.93 -2.71 -10.75
C GLU A 45 -4.75 -2.09 -9.36
N HIS A 46 -5.43 -0.94 -9.12
CA HIS A 46 -5.35 -0.15 -7.90
C HIS A 46 -6.56 -0.38 -7.01
N GLY A 47 -6.37 -1.07 -5.91
CA GLY A 47 -7.39 -1.38 -4.91
C GLY A 47 -7.06 -2.64 -4.13
N GLY A 48 -7.66 -2.78 -2.94
CA GLY A 48 -7.16 -3.76 -1.99
C GLY A 48 -5.70 -3.49 -1.64
N THR A 49 -4.99 -4.45 -1.08
CA THR A 49 -3.54 -4.32 -0.87
C THR A 49 -2.83 -4.46 -2.22
N HIS A 50 -2.22 -3.39 -2.70
CA HIS A 50 -1.63 -3.32 -4.04
C HIS A 50 -0.33 -2.53 -4.07
N LEU A 51 0.36 -2.60 -5.20
CA LEU A 51 1.53 -1.80 -5.53
C LEU A 51 1.16 -0.78 -6.60
N ASP A 52 1.64 0.45 -6.44
CA ASP A 52 1.75 1.44 -7.50
C ASP A 52 3.13 1.40 -8.11
N ALA A 53 3.19 1.13 -9.40
CA ALA A 53 4.43 1.19 -10.15
C ALA A 53 4.77 2.64 -10.54
N PRO A 54 6.05 2.98 -10.75
CA PRO A 54 6.47 4.33 -11.10
C PRO A 54 5.69 4.97 -12.25
N ILE A 55 5.31 4.20 -13.26
CA ILE A 55 4.52 4.69 -14.42
C ILE A 55 3.15 5.27 -14.01
N HIS A 56 2.61 4.91 -12.82
CA HIS A 56 1.28 5.34 -12.40
C HIS A 56 1.13 6.87 -12.36
N PHE A 57 2.15 7.59 -11.87
CA PHE A 57 2.17 9.07 -11.82
C PHE A 57 3.37 9.71 -12.54
N ALA A 58 4.24 8.91 -13.16
CA ALA A 58 5.41 9.43 -13.86
C ALA A 58 5.55 8.77 -15.24
N ALA A 59 5.32 9.55 -16.31
CA ALA A 59 5.45 9.08 -17.67
C ALA A 59 6.85 8.50 -17.95
N ASP A 60 6.92 7.48 -18.78
CA ASP A 60 8.16 6.81 -19.20
C ASP A 60 8.95 6.13 -18.06
N ARG A 61 8.35 5.99 -16.87
CA ARG A 61 8.92 5.24 -15.76
C ARG A 61 8.54 3.74 -15.82
N PRO A 62 9.21 2.87 -15.02
CA PRO A 62 8.95 1.44 -15.03
C PRO A 62 7.50 1.06 -14.75
N THR A 63 6.96 0.16 -15.56
CA THR A 63 5.68 -0.53 -15.34
C THR A 63 5.80 -1.62 -14.28
N ALA A 64 4.70 -2.15 -13.78
CA ALA A 64 4.66 -3.13 -12.69
C ALA A 64 5.54 -4.37 -12.96
N ASP A 65 5.56 -4.86 -14.21
CA ASP A 65 6.40 -5.98 -14.63
C ASP A 65 7.89 -5.63 -14.75
N LYS A 66 8.25 -4.36 -14.71
CA LYS A 66 9.61 -3.83 -14.83
C LYS A 66 10.18 -3.31 -13.51
N VAL A 67 9.39 -3.21 -12.45
CA VAL A 67 9.90 -2.82 -11.11
C VAL A 67 10.98 -3.83 -10.69
N PRO A 68 12.21 -3.37 -10.36
CA PRO A 68 13.27 -4.26 -9.94
C PRO A 68 12.91 -5.01 -8.64
N LEU A 69 13.23 -6.30 -8.55
CA LEU A 69 12.97 -7.10 -7.34
C LEU A 69 13.62 -6.50 -6.08
N ALA A 70 14.77 -5.83 -6.23
CA ALA A 70 15.45 -5.13 -5.12
C ALA A 70 14.59 -4.02 -4.48
N ARG A 71 13.57 -3.51 -5.18
CA ARG A 71 12.60 -2.56 -4.63
C ARG A 71 11.48 -3.24 -3.82
N LEU A 72 11.28 -4.53 -4.03
CA LEU A 72 10.12 -5.28 -3.54
C LEU A 72 10.43 -6.11 -2.30
N PHE A 73 11.69 -6.12 -1.86
CA PHE A 73 12.09 -6.84 -0.67
C PHE A 73 13.28 -6.13 0.00
N GLY A 74 13.23 -5.99 1.34
CA GLY A 74 14.28 -5.30 2.07
C GLY A 74 14.01 -5.16 3.57
N PRO A 75 14.98 -4.60 4.31
CA PRO A 75 14.79 -4.30 5.73
C PRO A 75 13.72 -3.24 5.91
N ALA A 76 12.84 -3.43 6.90
CA ALA A 76 11.77 -2.50 7.21
C ALA A 76 12.21 -1.39 8.18
N ALA A 77 11.73 -0.17 7.94
CA ALA A 77 11.70 0.92 8.89
C ALA A 77 10.22 1.33 9.09
N LEU A 78 9.64 1.04 10.26
CA LEU A 78 8.24 1.34 10.56
C LEU A 78 8.15 2.65 11.34
N ILE A 79 7.57 3.67 10.71
CA ILE A 79 7.26 4.97 11.33
C ILE A 79 5.82 4.94 11.84
N ASP A 80 5.63 5.19 13.13
CA ASP A 80 4.30 5.18 13.75
C ASP A 80 3.67 6.57 13.74
N LEU A 81 2.72 6.78 12.84
CA LEU A 81 1.89 7.98 12.72
C LEU A 81 0.55 7.86 13.46
N GLN A 82 0.26 6.70 14.08
CA GLN A 82 -1.03 6.45 14.71
C GLN A 82 -1.44 7.51 15.74
N PRO A 83 -0.54 8.04 16.61
CA PRO A 83 -0.93 9.08 17.57
C PRO A 83 -1.50 10.35 16.88
N SER A 84 -0.88 10.80 15.79
CA SER A 84 -1.35 11.95 15.00
C SER A 84 -2.65 11.62 14.27
N ALA A 85 -2.71 10.45 13.62
CA ALA A 85 -3.88 9.98 12.88
C ALA A 85 -5.12 9.74 13.77
N ALA A 86 -4.93 9.46 15.05
CA ALA A 86 -6.04 9.30 16.01
C ALA A 86 -6.72 10.62 16.33
N SER A 87 -6.00 11.76 16.25
CA SER A 87 -6.51 13.11 16.54
C SER A 87 -6.92 13.87 15.28
N ASP A 88 -6.31 13.54 14.14
CA ASP A 88 -6.57 14.19 12.85
C ASP A 88 -6.70 13.12 11.75
N PRO A 89 -7.88 12.94 11.15
CA PRO A 89 -8.05 11.98 10.07
C PRO A 89 -7.24 12.32 8.81
N ASP A 90 -6.80 13.55 8.65
CA ASP A 90 -6.02 14.01 7.51
C ASP A 90 -4.53 14.21 7.85
N ALA A 91 -4.08 13.59 8.94
CA ALA A 91 -2.69 13.65 9.39
C ALA A 91 -1.70 13.27 8.29
N LEU A 92 -0.63 14.02 8.19
CA LEU A 92 0.46 13.79 7.22
C LEU A 92 1.74 13.38 7.95
N LEU A 93 2.39 12.32 7.47
CA LEU A 93 3.79 12.07 7.82
C LEU A 93 4.61 13.28 7.42
N SER A 94 5.32 13.86 8.37
CA SER A 94 6.15 15.05 8.18
C SER A 94 7.66 14.74 8.19
N GLU A 95 8.49 15.69 7.78
CA GLU A 95 9.95 15.61 7.95
C GLU A 95 10.36 15.48 9.42
N ALA A 96 9.60 16.13 10.32
CA ALA A 96 9.85 16.05 11.76
C ALA A 96 9.63 14.64 12.30
N ASP A 97 8.59 13.92 11.82
CA ASP A 97 8.34 12.54 12.20
C ASP A 97 9.47 11.60 11.73
N ILE A 98 9.98 11.80 10.52
CA ILE A 98 11.14 11.07 10.01
C ILE A 98 12.37 11.36 10.88
N SER A 99 12.64 12.62 11.20
CA SER A 99 13.76 13.03 12.04
C SER A 99 13.65 12.45 13.46
N ALA A 100 12.46 12.43 14.03
CA ALA A 100 12.19 11.84 15.34
C ALA A 100 12.43 10.31 15.31
N PHE A 101 11.96 9.63 14.27
CA PHE A 101 12.22 8.22 14.05
C PHE A 101 13.72 7.93 13.94
N GLU A 102 14.45 8.71 13.14
CA GLU A 102 15.90 8.55 12.95
C GLU A 102 16.67 8.82 14.26
N SER A 103 16.22 9.78 15.06
CA SER A 103 16.83 10.08 16.37
C SER A 103 16.65 8.94 17.37
N ALA A 104 15.50 8.28 17.36
CA ALA A 104 15.18 7.19 18.28
C ALA A 104 15.76 5.82 17.83
N HIS A 105 15.85 5.58 16.52
CA HIS A 105 16.12 4.26 15.96
C HIS A 105 17.31 4.22 15.00
N GLY A 106 18.04 5.31 14.85
CA GLY A 106 19.12 5.48 13.89
C GLY A 106 18.63 5.85 12.46
N PRO A 107 19.55 6.24 11.56
CA PRO A 107 19.21 6.73 10.22
C PRO A 107 18.48 5.66 9.40
N ILE A 108 17.56 6.07 8.54
CA ILE A 108 16.95 5.21 7.54
C ILE A 108 18.02 4.87 6.51
N ALA A 109 18.39 3.59 6.44
CA ALA A 109 19.40 3.13 5.49
C ALA A 109 18.84 3.15 4.05
N ALA A 110 19.70 3.36 3.08
CA ALA A 110 19.34 3.14 1.68
C ALA A 110 18.83 1.70 1.47
N ASP A 111 17.98 1.53 0.47
CA ASP A 111 17.33 0.25 0.13
C ASP A 111 16.41 -0.33 1.23
N SER A 112 16.10 0.45 2.29
CA SER A 112 15.05 0.09 3.25
C SER A 112 13.66 0.29 2.63
N ILE A 113 12.71 -0.55 3.04
CA ILE A 113 11.28 -0.33 2.81
C ILE A 113 10.72 0.43 4.01
N VAL A 114 10.26 1.65 3.79
CA VAL A 114 9.64 2.47 4.84
C VAL A 114 8.16 2.16 4.90
N LEU A 115 7.67 1.81 6.09
CA LEU A 115 6.26 1.57 6.35
C LEU A 115 5.72 2.66 7.26
N VAL A 116 4.59 3.25 6.88
CA VAL A 116 3.88 4.27 7.67
C VAL A 116 2.65 3.61 8.29
N ARG A 117 2.64 3.48 9.62
CA ARG A 117 1.52 2.94 10.37
C ARG A 117 0.61 4.07 10.83
N THR A 118 -0.58 4.14 10.32
CA THR A 118 -1.60 5.11 10.75
C THR A 118 -2.64 4.49 11.68
N GLY A 119 -2.72 3.15 11.73
CA GLY A 119 -3.76 2.40 12.42
C GLY A 119 -5.08 2.35 11.64
N TRP A 120 -5.09 2.87 10.43
CA TRP A 120 -6.29 3.00 9.60
C TRP A 120 -6.85 1.67 9.14
N SER A 121 -6.00 0.66 8.94
CA SER A 121 -6.39 -0.71 8.58
C SER A 121 -7.43 -1.33 9.52
N ALA A 122 -7.54 -0.87 10.77
CA ALA A 122 -8.57 -1.31 11.71
C ALA A 122 -10.00 -0.96 11.26
N ARG A 123 -10.17 -0.03 10.33
CA ARG A 123 -11.45 0.40 9.76
C ARG A 123 -11.89 -0.46 8.57
N TRP A 124 -10.98 -1.29 8.03
CA TRP A 124 -11.28 -2.21 6.96
C TRP A 124 -12.24 -3.33 7.42
N PRO A 125 -13.27 -3.75 6.64
CA PRO A 125 -13.62 -3.31 5.29
C PRO A 125 -14.78 -2.28 5.26
N GLN A 126 -15.00 -1.50 6.34
CA GLN A 126 -16.07 -0.51 6.37
C GLN A 126 -15.70 0.69 5.50
N ARG A 127 -16.14 0.68 4.23
CA ARG A 127 -15.76 1.63 3.20
C ARG A 127 -15.86 3.09 3.66
N LYS A 128 -17.01 3.49 4.23
CA LYS A 128 -17.22 4.86 4.70
C LYS A 128 -16.27 5.24 5.84
N ALA A 129 -16.06 4.35 6.79
CA ALA A 129 -15.13 4.61 7.89
C ALA A 129 -13.68 4.67 7.41
N TYR A 130 -13.34 3.88 6.39
CA TYR A 130 -11.99 3.78 5.85
C TYR A 130 -11.64 4.93 4.90
N LEU A 131 -12.57 5.36 4.05
CA LEU A 131 -12.36 6.42 3.06
C LEU A 131 -12.80 7.81 3.53
N GLY A 132 -13.61 7.89 4.63
CA GLY A 132 -14.26 9.13 5.07
C GLY A 132 -15.60 9.38 4.39
N ASP A 133 -15.73 9.00 3.13
CA ASP A 133 -16.97 9.02 2.33
C ASP A 133 -17.08 7.74 1.50
N ASP A 134 -18.32 7.35 1.14
CA ASP A 134 -18.58 6.17 0.32
C ASP A 134 -19.47 6.45 -0.90
N THR A 135 -19.62 7.72 -1.27
CA THR A 135 -20.38 8.15 -2.45
C THR A 135 -19.74 7.60 -3.71
N PRO A 136 -20.41 6.72 -4.49
CA PRO A 136 -19.84 6.18 -5.70
C PRO A 136 -19.52 7.28 -6.72
N GLY A 137 -18.34 7.21 -7.32
CA GLY A 137 -17.88 8.18 -8.33
C GLY A 137 -17.38 9.51 -7.79
N ASP A 138 -17.45 9.75 -6.47
CA ASP A 138 -17.01 11.00 -5.84
C ASP A 138 -15.82 10.77 -4.89
N ALA A 139 -14.66 11.32 -5.24
CA ALA A 139 -13.45 11.32 -4.42
C ALA A 139 -13.18 12.67 -3.73
N SER A 140 -14.13 13.62 -3.78
CA SER A 140 -13.91 14.98 -3.30
C SER A 140 -13.99 15.15 -1.78
N LYS A 141 -14.50 14.12 -1.06
CA LYS A 141 -14.78 14.15 0.38
C LYS A 141 -14.05 13.07 1.15
N LEU A 142 -12.91 12.61 0.62
CA LEU A 142 -12.13 11.58 1.27
C LEU A 142 -11.35 12.16 2.45
N HIS A 143 -11.25 11.38 3.53
CA HIS A 143 -10.53 11.72 4.75
C HIS A 143 -9.81 10.49 5.28
N PHE A 144 -8.50 10.44 5.12
CA PHE A 144 -7.58 9.45 5.67
C PHE A 144 -6.14 10.01 5.66
N PRO A 145 -5.26 9.52 6.56
CA PRO A 145 -3.87 9.99 6.64
C PRO A 145 -3.04 9.64 5.41
N GLY A 146 -1.96 10.39 5.23
CA GLY A 146 -1.00 10.17 4.15
C GLY A 146 0.40 10.65 4.46
N VAL A 147 1.19 10.85 3.41
CA VAL A 147 2.57 11.32 3.45
C VAL A 147 2.64 12.72 2.82
N SER A 148 3.34 13.66 3.47
CA SER A 148 3.54 14.98 2.90
C SER A 148 4.55 14.96 1.75
N ALA A 149 4.47 15.95 0.86
CA ALA A 149 5.43 16.12 -0.22
C ALA A 149 6.88 16.28 0.31
N GLU A 150 7.04 16.97 1.43
CA GLU A 150 8.31 17.20 2.10
C GLU A 150 8.88 15.88 2.63
N ALA A 151 8.09 15.10 3.34
CA ALA A 151 8.48 13.77 3.82
C ALA A 151 8.85 12.84 2.66
N ALA A 152 8.07 12.86 1.57
CA ALA A 152 8.38 12.09 0.36
C ALA A 152 9.76 12.47 -0.21
N ARG A 153 10.11 13.77 -0.28
CA ARG A 153 11.44 14.22 -0.73
C ARG A 153 12.55 13.74 0.19
N VAL A 154 12.33 13.74 1.51
CA VAL A 154 13.31 13.18 2.47
C VAL A 154 13.52 11.69 2.20
N LEU A 155 12.45 10.92 1.99
CA LEU A 155 12.54 9.48 1.69
C LEU A 155 13.30 9.22 0.37
N VAL A 156 13.05 10.05 -0.66
CA VAL A 156 13.83 10.01 -1.91
C VAL A 156 15.31 10.27 -1.63
N ALA A 157 15.63 11.29 -0.84
CA ALA A 157 17.02 11.61 -0.48
C ALA A 157 17.70 10.49 0.33
N ARG A 158 16.94 9.72 1.11
CA ARG A 158 17.41 8.51 1.81
C ARG A 158 17.59 7.31 0.88
N LYS A 159 17.15 7.40 -0.39
CA LYS A 159 17.22 6.32 -1.39
C LYS A 159 16.52 5.04 -0.93
N VAL A 160 15.33 5.18 -0.33
CA VAL A 160 14.56 4.03 0.12
C VAL A 160 14.15 3.15 -1.06
N ALA A 161 13.97 1.84 -0.83
CA ALA A 161 13.55 0.90 -1.86
C ALA A 161 12.08 1.09 -2.26
N ALA A 162 11.22 1.26 -1.26
CA ALA A 162 9.78 1.45 -1.43
C ALA A 162 9.19 2.15 -0.21
N VAL A 163 7.97 2.66 -0.33
CA VAL A 163 7.19 3.21 0.78
C VAL A 163 5.84 2.49 0.85
N GLY A 164 5.42 2.08 2.05
CA GLY A 164 4.12 1.43 2.27
C GLY A 164 3.29 2.13 3.33
N ILE A 165 1.96 2.07 3.22
CA ILE A 165 1.02 2.69 4.16
C ILE A 165 -0.23 1.82 4.35
N ASP A 166 -0.92 1.94 5.48
CA ASP A 166 -2.15 1.23 5.78
C ASP A 166 -3.43 2.05 5.48
N THR A 167 -3.34 3.00 4.53
CA THR A 167 -4.45 3.80 4.00
C THR A 167 -4.72 3.51 2.53
N ALA A 168 -5.80 4.07 1.98
CA ALA A 168 -6.22 3.88 0.60
C ALA A 168 -5.32 4.58 -0.44
N SER A 169 -4.47 5.50 0.01
CA SER A 169 -3.52 6.23 -0.83
C SER A 169 -2.33 6.67 0.01
N ILE A 170 -1.17 6.81 -0.63
CA ILE A 170 0.02 7.42 -0.01
C ILE A 170 -0.18 8.92 0.23
N ASP A 171 -0.94 9.61 -0.61
CA ASP A 171 -1.42 10.96 -0.33
C ASP A 171 -2.62 10.89 0.62
N HIS A 172 -2.84 11.90 1.45
CA HIS A 172 -3.99 11.95 2.34
C HIS A 172 -5.31 12.16 1.58
N GLY A 173 -6.45 11.80 2.18
CA GLY A 173 -7.76 11.82 1.54
C GLY A 173 -8.12 13.11 0.81
N PRO A 174 -7.92 14.32 1.39
CA PRO A 174 -8.21 15.59 0.74
C PRO A 174 -7.28 16.00 -0.38
N SER A 175 -6.19 15.25 -0.64
CA SER A 175 -5.21 15.59 -1.69
C SER A 175 -5.88 15.69 -3.07
N LYS A 176 -5.52 16.73 -3.82
CA LYS A 176 -5.98 16.95 -5.21
C LYS A 176 -4.84 16.96 -6.22
N ASP A 177 -3.62 17.11 -5.74
CA ASP A 177 -2.40 17.23 -6.54
C ASP A 177 -1.48 16.00 -6.47
N PHE A 178 -1.77 15.06 -5.55
CA PHE A 178 -1.08 13.79 -5.39
C PHE A 178 0.45 13.92 -5.31
N MET A 179 0.92 14.88 -4.50
CA MET A 179 2.33 15.23 -4.49
C MET A 179 3.23 14.13 -3.93
N ALA A 180 2.78 13.33 -2.96
CA ALA A 180 3.57 12.21 -2.47
C ALA A 180 3.77 11.14 -3.56
N HIS A 181 2.71 10.76 -4.28
CA HIS A 181 2.83 9.88 -5.46
C HIS A 181 3.82 10.43 -6.47
N ARG A 182 3.62 11.67 -6.91
CA ARG A 182 4.44 12.28 -7.96
C ARG A 182 5.92 12.33 -7.59
N VAL A 183 6.24 12.66 -6.33
CA VAL A 183 7.64 12.73 -5.84
C VAL A 183 8.27 11.35 -5.77
N LEU A 184 7.56 10.36 -5.20
CA LEU A 184 8.11 9.00 -5.02
C LEU A 184 8.22 8.27 -6.35
N LEU A 185 7.16 8.28 -7.17
CA LEU A 185 7.11 7.50 -8.40
C LEU A 185 8.01 8.08 -9.49
N ASP A 186 8.21 9.42 -9.55
CA ASP A 186 9.20 10.02 -10.43
C ASP A 186 10.65 9.63 -10.07
N ALA A 187 10.91 9.40 -8.77
CA ALA A 187 12.18 8.86 -8.27
C ALA A 187 12.28 7.31 -8.39
N GLU A 188 11.36 6.66 -9.09
CA GLU A 188 11.28 5.20 -9.27
C GLU A 188 11.18 4.43 -7.94
N ILE A 189 10.54 5.02 -6.94
CA ILE A 189 10.25 4.39 -5.65
C ILE A 189 8.78 3.93 -5.66
N PRO A 190 8.51 2.63 -5.80
CA PRO A 190 7.15 2.10 -5.80
C PRO A 190 6.48 2.29 -4.43
N VAL A 191 5.14 2.35 -4.44
CA VAL A 191 4.33 2.53 -3.24
C VAL A 191 3.48 1.29 -2.99
N PHE A 192 3.26 0.94 -1.73
CA PHE A 192 2.36 -0.13 -1.30
C PHE A 192 1.23 0.47 -0.49
N GLU A 193 -0.01 0.23 -0.89
CA GLU A 193 -1.18 0.81 -0.27
C GLU A 193 -2.10 -0.24 0.33
N ASN A 194 -2.98 0.18 1.23
CA ASN A 194 -3.90 -0.70 1.92
C ASN A 194 -3.20 -1.87 2.63
N LEU A 195 -2.05 -1.62 3.25
CA LEU A 195 -1.40 -2.62 4.09
C LEU A 195 -2.20 -2.86 5.37
N THR A 196 -1.99 -4.01 6.01
CA THR A 196 -2.60 -4.36 7.29
C THR A 196 -1.59 -4.91 8.28
N ALA A 197 -2.00 -5.08 9.54
CA ALA A 197 -1.21 -5.69 10.61
C ALA A 197 0.16 -5.02 10.88
N LEU A 198 0.32 -3.74 10.54
CA LEU A 198 1.54 -2.98 10.81
C LEU A 198 1.81 -2.82 12.31
N ASP A 199 0.76 -2.91 13.14
CA ASP A 199 0.84 -2.92 14.61
C ASP A 199 1.67 -4.08 15.19
N LYS A 200 1.89 -5.13 14.42
CA LYS A 200 2.66 -6.32 14.81
C LYS A 200 4.15 -6.20 14.53
N LEU A 201 4.56 -5.13 13.86
CA LEU A 201 5.94 -4.94 13.44
C LEU A 201 6.72 -4.10 14.46
N PRO A 202 7.99 -4.43 14.72
CA PRO A 202 8.89 -3.53 15.42
C PRO A 202 9.29 -2.36 14.53
N ALA A 203 9.72 -1.24 15.12
CA ALA A 203 10.23 -0.09 14.38
C ALA A 203 11.38 -0.46 13.42
N ARG A 204 12.19 -1.46 13.79
CA ARG A 204 13.29 -2.01 12.99
C ARG A 204 13.48 -3.51 13.22
N GLY A 205 14.23 -4.13 12.30
CA GLY A 205 14.63 -5.54 12.41
C GLY A 205 13.68 -6.52 11.68
N ALA A 206 12.52 -6.07 11.21
CA ALA A 206 11.71 -6.84 10.29
C ALA A 206 12.27 -6.73 8.86
N TRP A 207 11.99 -7.73 8.02
CA TRP A 207 12.17 -7.70 6.58
C TRP A 207 10.80 -7.77 5.91
N VAL A 208 10.60 -6.99 4.87
CA VAL A 208 9.37 -7.00 4.07
C VAL A 208 9.64 -7.65 2.71
N VAL A 209 8.69 -8.45 2.28
CA VAL A 209 8.56 -8.97 0.91
C VAL A 209 7.20 -8.57 0.40
N ALA A 210 7.13 -7.80 -0.69
CA ALA A 210 5.89 -7.25 -1.26
C ALA A 210 5.90 -7.45 -2.79
N LEU A 211 5.45 -8.63 -3.22
CA LEU A 211 5.51 -9.05 -4.62
C LEU A 211 4.13 -8.88 -5.28
N PRO A 212 3.97 -7.93 -6.21
CA PRO A 212 2.73 -7.76 -6.96
C PRO A 212 2.55 -8.85 -8.03
N MET A 213 1.34 -8.96 -8.55
CA MET A 213 1.12 -9.63 -9.81
C MET A 213 1.95 -8.94 -10.90
N LYS A 214 2.72 -9.73 -11.67
CA LYS A 214 3.60 -9.21 -12.71
C LYS A 214 2.79 -8.89 -13.98
N ILE A 215 1.99 -7.84 -13.94
CA ILE A 215 1.14 -7.41 -15.06
C ILE A 215 2.01 -6.70 -16.09
N GLY A 216 2.07 -7.25 -17.32
CA GLY A 216 2.83 -6.65 -18.43
C GLY A 216 2.28 -5.28 -18.81
N GLY A 217 3.09 -4.23 -18.69
CA GLY A 217 2.68 -2.86 -18.98
C GLY A 217 1.74 -2.25 -17.94
N GLY A 218 1.48 -2.93 -16.80
CA GLY A 218 0.58 -2.44 -15.76
C GLY A 218 1.10 -1.22 -15.02
N SER A 219 0.20 -0.36 -14.57
CA SER A 219 0.49 0.80 -13.72
C SER A 219 0.63 0.42 -12.25
N GLY A 220 0.13 -0.75 -11.87
CA GLY A 220 0.16 -1.32 -10.53
C GLY A 220 -0.31 -2.75 -10.53
N GLY A 221 -0.67 -3.27 -9.36
CA GLY A 221 -1.27 -4.60 -9.27
C GLY A 221 -1.45 -5.10 -7.85
N PRO A 222 -2.43 -6.00 -7.64
CA PRO A 222 -2.60 -6.68 -6.36
C PRO A 222 -1.30 -7.32 -5.91
N LEU A 223 -0.99 -7.20 -4.61
CA LEU A 223 0.21 -7.81 -4.06
C LEU A 223 -0.07 -8.69 -2.84
N ARG A 224 0.81 -9.65 -2.58
CA ARG A 224 0.88 -10.32 -1.29
C ARG A 224 2.10 -9.80 -0.54
N ALA A 225 1.87 -8.94 0.44
CA ALA A 225 2.91 -8.42 1.31
C ALA A 225 3.03 -9.29 2.57
N MET A 226 4.25 -9.52 3.02
CA MET A 226 4.55 -10.20 4.27
C MET A 226 5.75 -9.56 4.97
N ALA A 227 5.80 -9.71 6.28
CA ALA A 227 6.97 -9.36 7.06
C ALA A 227 7.57 -10.60 7.73
N ILE A 228 8.89 -10.69 7.68
CA ILE A 228 9.69 -11.67 8.41
C ILE A 228 10.20 -10.97 9.67
N LEU A 229 9.80 -11.47 10.83
CA LEU A 229 10.16 -10.89 12.12
C LEU A 229 11.44 -11.52 12.67
N PRO A 230 12.27 -10.77 13.41
CA PRO A 230 13.38 -11.35 14.13
C PRO A 230 12.87 -12.39 15.15
N ARG A 231 13.61 -13.48 15.33
CA ARG A 231 13.28 -14.43 16.40
C ARG A 231 13.38 -13.72 17.75
N LYS A 232 12.34 -13.82 18.57
CA LYS A 232 12.44 -13.46 19.99
C LYS A 232 13.49 -14.38 20.62
N ARG A 233 14.55 -13.79 21.14
CA ARG A 233 15.54 -14.52 21.96
C ARG A 233 14.97 -14.76 23.35
#